data_e8a9afab44462512e0c7f6d44cf20705
#
_entry.id   e8a9afab44462512e0c7f6d44cf20705
#
_cell.length_a   1.000
_cell.length_b   1.000
_cell.length_c   1.000
_cell.angle_alpha   90.00
_cell.angle_beta   90.00
_cell.angle_gamma   90.00
#
_symmetry.space_group_name_H-M   'P 1'
#
loop_
_entity.id
_entity.type
_entity.pdbx_description
1 polymer ?
#
loop_
_entity_poly.entity_id
_entity_poly.type
_entity_poly.pdbx_seq_one_letter_code
_entity_poly.pdbx_strand_id
1 'polypeptide(L)'
;MAYRYLFSKKKINAINMITAIAMLGFGVGSFAMIIILSTFNGFENIVESMINKYDPDIKITSKGQKTFTHTLELQKQLEKSSDIAFYGQVLEEKVVIKYDQHQEIARIKGVEYSKTKPRFDSIMVLGEFYLGDSSKNFGVFGAGLAHQLNLFPGSPEQVTVYVPRRDVDYNSLDPAASLNTLYLKSSGTFMVNEEIDHEVFVTNLHFAQKLLSYPKAMSALEVTLLPGVDPIEAKHRLSALLGSNWEIKTRKELNEVLYKIFSSEKWFTYAILTLVLFISSFNIFGSLIMLVLDKKRDIGVLKSMGASENTIFKVFFWQGSYIALIGGGVGILLAMILVWSQQALGWFTIENAIISEYPVELLGQDIVLTLSTIFILGSFISLYPAYKASKTPILAIN
;
A
#
# COMPACT_ATOMS: atom_id res chain seq x y z
N MET A 1 24.55 6.57 -37.02
CA MET A 1 25.46 7.73 -36.82
C MET A 1 25.48 8.19 -35.38
N ALA A 2 24.35 8.47 -34.72
CA ALA A 2 24.32 8.94 -33.32
C ALA A 2 25.13 8.06 -32.33
N TYR A 3 24.99 6.73 -32.39
CA TYR A 3 25.77 5.78 -31.57
C TYR A 3 27.28 5.87 -31.78
N ARG A 4 27.77 6.04 -33.03
CA ARG A 4 29.20 6.21 -33.34
C ARG A 4 29.80 7.52 -32.82
N TYR A 5 29.01 8.57 -32.68
CA TYR A 5 29.44 9.85 -32.10
C TYR A 5 29.64 9.77 -30.58
N LEU A 6 28.88 8.94 -29.88
CA LEU A 6 29.00 8.71 -28.43
C LEU A 6 30.31 8.01 -28.03
N PHE A 7 30.84 7.08 -28.88
CA PHE A 7 31.96 6.21 -28.54
C PHE A 7 33.25 6.48 -29.37
N SER A 8 33.37 7.65 -29.98
CA SER A 8 34.55 8.00 -30.79
C SER A 8 35.81 8.20 -29.92
N LYS A 9 36.83 7.34 -30.13
CA LYS A 9 38.08 7.20 -29.35
C LYS A 9 39.14 8.29 -29.58
N LYS A 10 38.85 9.54 -29.87
CA LYS A 10 39.83 10.59 -30.00
C LYS A 10 39.83 11.55 -28.83
N LYS A 11 40.84 11.42 -27.93
CA LYS A 11 41.14 12.25 -26.73
C LYS A 11 39.99 12.41 -25.72
N ILE A 12 40.32 12.30 -24.43
CA ILE A 12 39.43 12.67 -23.34
C ILE A 12 39.11 14.16 -23.46
N ASN A 13 38.08 14.49 -24.19
CA ASN A 13 37.62 15.86 -24.38
C ASN A 13 36.63 16.22 -23.24
N ALA A 14 36.65 17.47 -22.81
CA ALA A 14 35.70 18.02 -21.83
C ALA A 14 34.25 17.62 -22.12
N ILE A 15 33.90 17.45 -23.41
CA ILE A 15 32.57 17.00 -23.87
C ILE A 15 32.21 15.61 -23.39
N ASN A 16 33.16 14.64 -23.48
CA ASN A 16 32.90 13.28 -23.01
C ASN A 16 32.70 13.24 -21.48
N MET A 17 33.42 14.08 -20.74
CA MET A 17 33.25 14.23 -19.30
C MET A 17 31.89 14.83 -18.94
N ILE A 18 31.46 15.88 -19.63
CA ILE A 18 30.15 16.50 -19.41
C ILE A 18 29.02 15.51 -19.76
N THR A 19 29.17 14.76 -20.85
CA THR A 19 28.20 13.71 -21.22
C THR A 19 28.15 12.59 -20.19
N ALA A 20 29.29 12.17 -19.64
CA ALA A 20 29.34 11.16 -18.58
C ALA A 20 28.66 11.66 -17.30
N ILE A 21 28.87 12.93 -16.92
CA ILE A 21 28.19 13.56 -15.78
C ILE A 21 26.67 13.60 -16.02
N ALA A 22 26.22 13.90 -17.24
CA ALA A 22 24.81 13.88 -17.59
C ALA A 22 24.21 12.47 -17.50
N MET A 23 24.93 11.44 -18.00
CA MET A 23 24.52 10.04 -17.84
C MET A 23 24.44 9.61 -16.37
N LEU A 24 25.43 10.02 -15.55
CA LEU A 24 25.43 9.74 -14.12
C LEU A 24 24.24 10.39 -13.40
N GLY A 25 23.90 11.64 -13.74
CA GLY A 25 22.73 12.31 -13.17
C GLY A 25 21.42 11.55 -13.42
N PHE A 26 21.21 11.07 -14.65
CA PHE A 26 20.07 10.22 -14.97
C PHE A 26 20.17 8.83 -14.32
N GLY A 27 21.37 8.27 -14.24
CA GLY A 27 21.62 7.00 -13.57
C GLY A 27 21.26 7.04 -12.08
N VAL A 28 21.75 8.04 -11.36
CA VAL A 28 21.45 8.22 -9.94
C VAL A 28 19.97 8.52 -9.72
N GLY A 29 19.37 9.39 -10.53
CA GLY A 29 17.95 9.73 -10.40
C GLY A 29 17.03 8.54 -10.66
N SER A 30 17.29 7.74 -11.71
CA SER A 30 16.51 6.54 -12.00
C SER A 30 16.76 5.41 -11.00
N PHE A 31 17.99 5.27 -10.50
CA PHE A 31 18.32 4.35 -9.42
C PHE A 31 17.51 4.68 -8.16
N ALA A 32 17.55 5.95 -7.72
CA ALA A 32 16.79 6.41 -6.56
C ALA A 32 15.28 6.19 -6.76
N MET A 33 14.77 6.48 -7.97
CA MET A 33 13.34 6.31 -8.29
C MET A 33 12.88 4.86 -8.13
N ILE A 34 13.61 3.89 -8.68
CA ILE A 34 13.27 2.47 -8.55
C ILE A 34 13.40 1.99 -7.09
N ILE A 35 14.45 2.37 -6.37
CA ILE A 35 14.64 1.98 -4.96
C ILE A 35 13.49 2.48 -4.11
N ILE A 36 13.14 3.77 -4.22
CA ILE A 36 12.10 4.37 -3.39
C ILE A 36 10.72 3.79 -3.73
N LEU A 37 10.38 3.64 -5.02
CA LEU A 37 9.11 3.02 -5.42
C LEU A 37 9.03 1.55 -4.97
N SER A 38 10.11 0.79 -5.08
CA SER A 38 10.17 -0.61 -4.59
C SER A 38 10.02 -0.70 -3.08
N THR A 39 10.53 0.26 -2.34
CA THR A 39 10.35 0.37 -0.88
C THR A 39 8.89 0.65 -0.54
N PHE A 40 8.25 1.61 -1.22
CA PHE A 40 6.83 1.89 -1.02
C PHE A 40 5.96 0.65 -1.27
N ASN A 41 6.21 -0.07 -2.36
CA ASN A 41 5.48 -1.32 -2.66
C ASN A 41 5.69 -2.37 -1.56
N GLY A 42 6.92 -2.51 -1.07
CA GLY A 42 7.25 -3.45 0.00
C GLY A 42 6.49 -3.13 1.30
N PHE A 43 6.44 -1.87 1.70
CA PHE A 43 5.65 -1.45 2.87
C PHE A 43 4.14 -1.62 2.65
N GLU A 44 3.62 -1.23 1.47
CA GLU A 44 2.22 -1.42 1.11
C GLU A 44 1.82 -2.89 1.22
N ASN A 45 2.64 -3.80 0.69
CA ASN A 45 2.39 -5.26 0.75
C ASN A 45 2.39 -5.80 2.18
N ILE A 46 3.28 -5.32 3.05
CA ILE A 46 3.28 -5.73 4.46
C ILE A 46 1.99 -5.28 5.16
N VAL A 47 1.61 -4.02 5.03
CA VAL A 47 0.38 -3.50 5.64
C VAL A 47 -0.83 -4.24 5.07
N GLU A 48 -0.87 -4.48 3.76
CA GLU A 48 -1.91 -5.29 3.13
C GLU A 48 -1.94 -6.71 3.71
N SER A 49 -0.80 -7.34 3.92
CA SER A 49 -0.73 -8.69 4.50
C SER A 49 -1.26 -8.76 5.94
N MET A 50 -1.02 -7.74 6.75
CA MET A 50 -1.56 -7.64 8.11
C MET A 50 -3.07 -7.42 8.12
N ILE A 51 -3.57 -6.52 7.29
CA ILE A 51 -5.00 -6.25 7.11
C ILE A 51 -5.71 -7.51 6.58
N ASN A 52 -5.10 -8.23 5.65
CA ASN A 52 -5.63 -9.47 5.07
C ASN A 52 -5.86 -10.57 6.12
N LYS A 53 -5.13 -10.54 7.21
CA LYS A 53 -5.29 -11.49 8.32
C LYS A 53 -6.40 -11.09 9.30
N TYR A 54 -6.69 -9.80 9.42
CA TYR A 54 -7.73 -9.27 10.30
C TYR A 54 -9.08 -9.13 9.59
N ASP A 55 -9.12 -8.51 8.42
CA ASP A 55 -10.33 -8.24 7.66
C ASP A 55 -10.76 -9.41 6.78
N PRO A 56 -12.08 -9.64 6.62
CA PRO A 56 -12.61 -10.63 5.70
C PRO A 56 -12.36 -10.21 4.23
N ASP A 57 -12.52 -11.16 3.30
CA ASP A 57 -12.49 -10.84 1.88
C ASP A 57 -13.66 -9.93 1.47
N ILE A 58 -14.84 -10.21 2.05
CA ILE A 58 -16.06 -9.41 1.87
C ILE A 58 -16.77 -9.26 3.20
N LYS A 59 -17.22 -8.04 3.50
CA LYS A 59 -18.11 -7.71 4.63
C LYS A 59 -19.48 -7.31 4.11
N ILE A 60 -20.52 -7.94 4.64
CA ILE A 60 -21.92 -7.68 4.28
C ILE A 60 -22.61 -7.03 5.47
N THR A 61 -23.17 -5.85 5.28
CA THR A 61 -23.92 -5.08 6.28
C THR A 61 -25.29 -4.69 5.75
N SER A 62 -26.23 -4.42 6.64
CA SER A 62 -27.56 -3.94 6.25
C SER A 62 -27.53 -2.44 5.97
N LYS A 63 -28.15 -1.99 4.89
CA LYS A 63 -28.33 -0.57 4.63
C LYS A 63 -29.40 0.01 5.56
N GLY A 64 -29.01 1.03 6.31
CA GLY A 64 -29.93 1.78 7.18
C GLY A 64 -30.24 1.15 8.55
N GLN A 65 -29.72 -0.04 8.86
CA GLN A 65 -29.86 -0.67 10.17
C GLN A 65 -28.49 -1.01 10.74
N LYS A 66 -28.26 -0.69 12.02
CA LYS A 66 -26.99 -1.02 12.70
C LYS A 66 -26.84 -2.53 12.92
N THR A 67 -27.94 -3.23 13.12
CA THR A 67 -27.95 -4.67 13.39
C THR A 67 -29.09 -5.34 12.65
N PHE A 68 -28.91 -6.60 12.30
CA PHE A 68 -29.91 -7.45 11.67
C PHE A 68 -29.81 -8.88 12.22
N THR A 69 -30.81 -9.70 11.95
CA THR A 69 -30.83 -11.11 12.37
C THR A 69 -30.50 -12.04 11.20
N HIS A 70 -29.83 -13.15 11.48
CA HIS A 70 -29.57 -14.18 10.48
C HIS A 70 -30.88 -14.91 10.14
N THR A 71 -31.43 -14.60 8.97
CA THR A 71 -32.65 -15.27 8.48
C THR A 71 -32.31 -16.51 7.65
N LEU A 72 -33.20 -17.49 7.64
CA LEU A 72 -33.08 -18.67 6.79
C LEU A 72 -32.99 -18.33 5.29
N GLU A 73 -33.62 -17.22 4.89
CA GLU A 73 -33.57 -16.73 3.52
C GLU A 73 -32.16 -16.24 3.14
N LEU A 74 -31.54 -15.43 4.00
CA LEU A 74 -30.17 -14.94 3.83
C LEU A 74 -29.18 -16.11 3.77
N GLN A 75 -29.34 -17.09 4.66
CA GLN A 75 -28.54 -18.31 4.66
C GLN A 75 -28.65 -19.05 3.31
N LYS A 76 -29.85 -19.32 2.84
CA LYS A 76 -30.06 -20.00 1.56
C LYS A 76 -29.52 -19.25 0.37
N GLN A 77 -29.53 -17.93 0.40
CA GLN A 77 -28.93 -17.10 -0.64
C GLN A 77 -27.40 -17.21 -0.64
N LEU A 78 -26.76 -17.14 0.54
CA LEU A 78 -25.31 -17.29 0.67
C LEU A 78 -24.83 -18.69 0.27
N GLU A 79 -25.56 -19.75 0.64
CA GLU A 79 -25.24 -21.13 0.27
C GLU A 79 -25.36 -21.44 -1.23
N LYS A 80 -26.09 -20.61 -2.00
CA LYS A 80 -26.13 -20.69 -3.46
C LYS A 80 -24.87 -20.16 -4.15
N SER A 81 -24.08 -19.37 -3.47
CA SER A 81 -22.85 -18.83 -4.04
C SER A 81 -21.74 -19.86 -4.00
N SER A 82 -21.20 -20.17 -5.18
CA SER A 82 -20.03 -21.07 -5.33
C SER A 82 -18.71 -20.40 -4.94
N ASP A 83 -18.72 -19.10 -4.65
CA ASP A 83 -17.51 -18.32 -4.39
C ASP A 83 -17.10 -18.35 -2.91
N ILE A 84 -18.04 -18.72 -2.02
CA ILE A 84 -17.88 -18.61 -0.58
C ILE A 84 -17.27 -19.91 -0.02
N ALA A 85 -16.13 -19.78 0.66
CA ALA A 85 -15.56 -20.89 1.45
C ALA A 85 -16.31 -21.06 2.78
N PHE A 86 -16.47 -19.97 3.50
CA PHE A 86 -17.30 -19.89 4.72
C PHE A 86 -17.67 -18.43 5.03
N TYR A 87 -18.66 -18.25 5.90
CA TYR A 87 -19.03 -16.95 6.45
C TYR A 87 -19.23 -17.06 7.96
N GLY A 88 -19.01 -15.96 8.67
CA GLY A 88 -19.19 -15.85 10.11
C GLY A 88 -20.01 -14.62 10.49
N GLN A 89 -20.77 -14.76 11.56
CA GLN A 89 -21.54 -13.67 12.15
C GLN A 89 -20.62 -12.81 13.01
N VAL A 90 -20.77 -11.48 12.92
CA VAL A 90 -20.00 -10.52 13.70
C VAL A 90 -20.91 -9.47 14.29
N LEU A 91 -20.68 -9.11 15.55
CA LEU A 91 -21.34 -8.02 16.24
C LEU A 91 -20.28 -7.05 16.77
N GLU A 92 -20.29 -5.84 16.21
CA GLU A 92 -19.36 -4.76 16.57
C GLU A 92 -20.13 -3.57 17.13
N GLU A 93 -19.66 -3.02 18.26
CA GLU A 93 -20.20 -1.79 18.85
C GLU A 93 -19.12 -1.13 19.74
N LYS A 94 -19.26 0.18 20.00
CA LYS A 94 -18.41 0.87 20.99
C LYS A 94 -18.90 0.57 22.40
N VAL A 95 -17.98 0.25 23.26
CA VAL A 95 -18.20 -0.07 24.68
C VAL A 95 -17.14 0.63 25.52
N VAL A 96 -17.34 0.68 26.83
CA VAL A 96 -16.32 1.11 27.77
C VAL A 96 -15.76 -0.10 28.47
N ILE A 97 -14.44 -0.16 28.56
CA ILE A 97 -13.73 -1.22 29.26
C ILE A 97 -12.92 -0.64 30.41
N LYS A 98 -12.85 -1.38 31.51
CA LYS A 98 -12.09 -1.01 32.68
C LYS A 98 -11.28 -2.20 33.16
N TYR A 99 -10.02 -1.95 33.46
CA TYR A 99 -9.14 -2.89 34.14
C TYR A 99 -8.35 -2.13 35.20
N ASP A 100 -8.47 -2.55 36.45
CA ASP A 100 -7.93 -1.85 37.62
C ASP A 100 -8.37 -0.36 37.67
N GLN A 101 -7.41 0.56 37.59
CA GLN A 101 -7.66 2.02 37.60
C GLN A 101 -7.79 2.59 36.17
N HIS A 102 -7.47 1.81 35.12
CA HIS A 102 -7.47 2.25 33.74
C HIS A 102 -8.84 2.00 33.10
N GLN A 103 -9.31 2.98 32.34
CA GLN A 103 -10.59 2.92 31.64
C GLN A 103 -10.43 3.51 30.25
N GLU A 104 -10.94 2.80 29.25
CA GLU A 104 -10.82 3.17 27.84
C GLU A 104 -12.15 2.94 27.10
N ILE A 105 -12.34 3.69 26.01
CA ILE A 105 -13.40 3.42 25.06
C ILE A 105 -12.85 2.46 23.99
N ALA A 106 -13.49 1.30 23.88
CA ALA A 106 -13.04 0.27 22.94
C ALA A 106 -14.18 -0.15 22.02
N ARG A 107 -13.84 -0.82 20.95
CA ARG A 107 -14.77 -1.48 20.03
C ARG A 107 -14.73 -2.99 20.30
N ILE A 108 -15.84 -3.50 20.80
CA ILE A 108 -16.03 -4.95 20.93
C ILE A 108 -16.29 -5.54 19.56
N LYS A 109 -15.58 -6.62 19.22
CA LYS A 109 -15.83 -7.46 18.05
C LYS A 109 -16.19 -8.88 18.53
N GLY A 110 -17.49 -9.15 18.62
CA GLY A 110 -18.01 -10.48 18.94
C GLY A 110 -18.04 -11.36 17.69
N VAL A 111 -17.37 -12.51 17.70
CA VAL A 111 -17.19 -13.37 16.53
C VAL A 111 -17.51 -14.84 16.83
N GLU A 112 -17.80 -15.61 15.78
CA GLU A 112 -17.85 -17.07 15.85
C GLU A 112 -16.42 -17.65 15.89
N TYR A 113 -16.01 -18.20 17.05
CA TYR A 113 -14.65 -18.65 17.34
C TYR A 113 -14.05 -19.58 16.29
N SER A 114 -14.76 -20.66 15.94
CA SER A 114 -14.25 -21.69 15.04
C SER A 114 -13.93 -21.20 13.63
N LYS A 115 -14.65 -20.18 13.16
CA LYS A 115 -14.49 -19.60 11.82
C LYS A 115 -13.43 -18.50 11.78
N THR A 116 -13.13 -17.89 12.92
CA THR A 116 -12.26 -16.73 13.03
C THR A 116 -10.84 -17.12 13.47
N LYS A 117 -10.70 -18.20 14.25
CA LYS A 117 -9.43 -18.65 14.84
C LYS A 117 -8.26 -18.75 13.83
N PRO A 118 -8.37 -19.42 12.67
CA PRO A 118 -7.22 -19.59 11.79
C PRO A 118 -6.63 -18.26 11.30
N ARG A 119 -7.49 -17.26 11.15
CA ARG A 119 -7.11 -15.92 10.71
C ARG A 119 -6.38 -15.17 11.81
N PHE A 120 -6.90 -15.21 13.03
CA PHE A 120 -6.32 -14.50 14.18
C PHE A 120 -5.06 -15.14 14.75
N ASP A 121 -4.93 -16.46 14.71
CA ASP A 121 -3.71 -17.17 15.18
C ASP A 121 -2.43 -16.59 14.54
N SER A 122 -2.53 -16.08 13.31
CA SER A 122 -1.38 -15.55 12.55
C SER A 122 -0.99 -14.10 12.90
N ILE A 123 -1.81 -13.38 13.66
CA ILE A 123 -1.55 -12.00 14.11
C ILE A 123 -1.36 -11.86 15.61
N MET A 124 -1.37 -13.00 16.32
CA MET A 124 -1.12 -13.01 17.76
C MET A 124 0.33 -12.66 18.06
N VAL A 125 0.53 -11.80 19.06
CA VAL A 125 1.85 -11.38 19.55
C VAL A 125 2.16 -12.01 20.91
N LEU A 126 1.16 -12.08 21.80
CA LEU A 126 1.27 -12.66 23.13
C LEU A 126 0.03 -13.52 23.43
N GLY A 127 0.23 -14.64 24.14
CA GLY A 127 -0.86 -15.55 24.53
C GLY A 127 -1.44 -16.33 23.34
N GLU A 128 -2.72 -16.68 23.43
CA GLU A 128 -3.41 -17.52 22.45
C GLU A 128 -4.75 -16.90 22.04
N PHE A 129 -5.19 -17.16 20.80
CA PHE A 129 -6.53 -16.81 20.37
C PHE A 129 -7.54 -17.78 20.99
N TYR A 130 -8.01 -17.45 22.18
CA TYR A 130 -9.01 -18.21 22.90
C TYR A 130 -10.10 -17.28 23.43
N LEU A 131 -11.35 -17.50 23.03
CA LEU A 131 -12.50 -16.64 23.37
C LEU A 131 -13.41 -17.26 24.46
N GLY A 132 -12.99 -18.38 25.02
CA GLY A 132 -13.76 -19.07 26.05
C GLY A 132 -14.84 -19.98 25.49
N ASP A 133 -15.64 -20.48 26.43
CA ASP A 133 -16.80 -21.34 26.20
C ASP A 133 -18.07 -20.74 26.84
N SER A 134 -19.12 -21.55 26.97
CA SER A 134 -20.40 -21.10 27.57
C SER A 134 -20.27 -20.71 29.06
N SER A 135 -19.19 -21.13 29.75
CA SER A 135 -18.98 -20.92 31.20
C SER A 135 -17.97 -19.81 31.52
N LYS A 136 -17.01 -19.57 30.63
CA LYS A 136 -15.90 -18.64 30.86
C LYS A 136 -15.72 -17.74 29.64
N ASN A 137 -15.77 -16.44 29.88
CA ASN A 137 -15.59 -15.43 28.83
C ASN A 137 -14.12 -15.01 28.77
N PHE A 138 -13.56 -15.04 27.61
CA PHE A 138 -12.22 -14.54 27.31
C PHE A 138 -12.26 -13.54 26.16
N GLY A 139 -11.25 -12.67 26.13
CA GLY A 139 -11.06 -11.73 25.06
C GLY A 139 -9.59 -11.61 24.66
N VAL A 140 -9.37 -11.31 23.41
CA VAL A 140 -8.07 -11.01 22.83
C VAL A 140 -8.04 -9.53 22.48
N PHE A 141 -7.04 -8.82 22.95
CA PHE A 141 -6.97 -7.37 22.90
C PHE A 141 -5.94 -6.91 21.86
N GLY A 142 -6.21 -5.82 21.17
CA GLY A 142 -5.19 -5.13 20.37
C GLY A 142 -4.03 -4.69 21.26
N ALA A 143 -2.82 -4.72 20.74
CA ALA A 143 -1.60 -4.46 21.50
C ALA A 143 -1.58 -3.06 22.15
N GLY A 144 -2.05 -2.03 21.44
CA GLY A 144 -2.16 -0.68 21.95
C GLY A 144 -3.15 -0.56 23.10
N LEU A 145 -4.33 -1.19 22.95
CA LEU A 145 -5.37 -1.22 23.98
C LEU A 145 -4.93 -1.98 25.22
N ALA A 146 -4.27 -3.13 25.05
CA ALA A 146 -3.70 -3.89 26.15
C ALA A 146 -2.64 -3.09 26.91
N HIS A 147 -1.79 -2.36 26.21
CA HIS A 147 -0.79 -1.47 26.82
C HIS A 147 -1.44 -0.31 27.60
N GLN A 148 -2.46 0.36 27.04
CA GLN A 148 -3.19 1.46 27.72
C GLN A 148 -3.85 0.98 29.00
N LEU A 149 -4.37 -0.23 29.03
CA LEU A 149 -4.99 -0.84 30.20
C LEU A 149 -3.99 -1.48 31.17
N ASN A 150 -2.71 -1.54 30.82
CA ASN A 150 -1.70 -2.33 31.54
C ASN A 150 -2.11 -3.81 31.69
N LEU A 151 -2.69 -4.38 30.66
CA LEU A 151 -3.31 -5.70 30.63
C LEU A 151 -2.40 -6.72 29.94
N PHE A 152 -2.13 -7.84 30.60
CA PHE A 152 -1.34 -8.95 30.05
C PHE A 152 -2.18 -10.23 29.94
N PRO A 153 -1.86 -11.11 29.01
CA PRO A 153 -2.49 -12.43 28.94
C PRO A 153 -2.28 -13.20 30.25
N GLY A 154 -3.36 -13.79 30.79
CA GLY A 154 -3.32 -14.51 32.08
C GLY A 154 -3.36 -13.63 33.30
N SER A 155 -3.56 -12.32 33.20
CA SER A 155 -3.79 -11.44 34.36
C SER A 155 -4.87 -12.01 35.28
N PRO A 156 -4.67 -11.96 36.61
CA PRO A 156 -5.58 -12.59 37.59
C PRO A 156 -6.95 -11.92 37.63
N GLU A 157 -6.97 -10.61 37.47
CA GLU A 157 -8.19 -9.80 37.54
C GLU A 157 -8.99 -9.89 36.23
N GLN A 158 -10.29 -9.64 36.36
CA GLN A 158 -11.19 -9.61 35.22
C GLN A 158 -11.31 -8.21 34.65
N VAL A 159 -11.34 -8.12 33.34
CA VAL A 159 -11.67 -6.89 32.61
C VAL A 159 -13.18 -6.70 32.71
N THR A 160 -13.59 -5.54 33.18
CA THR A 160 -15.00 -5.12 33.21
C THR A 160 -15.35 -4.43 31.91
N VAL A 161 -16.42 -4.90 31.25
CA VAL A 161 -16.95 -4.29 30.04
C VAL A 161 -18.36 -3.81 30.32
N TYR A 162 -18.65 -2.57 30.00
CA TYR A 162 -19.97 -2.01 30.22
C TYR A 162 -20.43 -1.10 29.08
N VAL A 163 -21.74 -1.03 28.92
CA VAL A 163 -22.43 -0.24 27.90
C VAL A 163 -23.74 0.29 28.50
N PRO A 164 -24.18 1.48 28.11
CA PRO A 164 -25.50 1.99 28.53
C PRO A 164 -26.63 1.04 28.11
N ARG A 165 -27.52 0.79 29.03
CA ARG A 165 -28.75 0.02 28.75
C ARG A 165 -29.64 0.81 27.80
N ARG A 166 -30.29 0.11 26.89
CA ARG A 166 -31.19 0.72 25.87
C ARG A 166 -32.62 0.79 26.31
N ASP A 167 -32.98 0.02 27.33
CA ASP A 167 -34.34 -0.19 27.83
C ASP A 167 -34.65 0.64 29.08
N VAL A 168 -33.76 1.53 29.49
CA VAL A 168 -33.91 2.34 30.69
C VAL A 168 -33.88 3.83 30.34
N ASP A 169 -34.90 4.57 30.75
CA ASP A 169 -34.89 6.03 30.68
C ASP A 169 -33.81 6.60 31.64
N TYR A 170 -33.03 7.57 31.15
CA TYR A 170 -31.92 8.21 31.87
C TYR A 170 -32.29 8.95 33.16
N ASN A 171 -33.52 8.84 33.61
CA ASN A 171 -34.06 9.47 34.83
C ASN A 171 -33.91 8.62 36.10
N SER A 172 -33.16 7.49 36.05
CA SER A 172 -32.94 6.68 37.25
C SER A 172 -31.91 7.33 38.16
N LEU A 173 -32.25 7.43 39.47
CA LEU A 173 -31.37 7.95 40.53
C LEU A 173 -30.11 7.11 40.75
N ASP A 174 -29.99 5.96 40.09
CA ASP A 174 -28.85 5.07 40.18
C ASP A 174 -28.19 4.92 38.80
N PRO A 175 -27.07 5.61 38.55
CA PRO A 175 -26.32 5.48 37.30
C PRO A 175 -25.83 4.06 37.02
N ALA A 176 -25.54 3.26 38.06
CA ALA A 176 -25.02 1.89 37.90
C ALA A 176 -26.10 0.94 37.36
N ALA A 177 -27.38 1.16 37.74
CA ALA A 177 -28.49 0.39 37.21
C ALA A 177 -28.78 0.63 35.71
N SER A 178 -28.24 1.72 35.15
CA SER A 178 -28.39 2.10 33.75
C SER A 178 -27.32 1.45 32.83
N LEU A 179 -26.44 0.61 33.38
CA LEU A 179 -25.35 -0.03 32.63
C LEU A 179 -25.54 -1.55 32.56
N ASN A 180 -25.33 -2.12 31.38
CA ASN A 180 -25.05 -3.55 31.26
C ASN A 180 -23.58 -3.77 31.52
N THR A 181 -23.26 -4.65 32.47
CA THR A 181 -21.89 -4.95 32.87
C THR A 181 -21.62 -6.42 32.77
N LEU A 182 -20.56 -6.83 32.08
CA LEU A 182 -20.07 -8.19 32.00
C LEU A 182 -18.56 -8.21 32.21
N TYR A 183 -18.06 -9.41 32.58
CA TYR A 183 -16.65 -9.63 32.90
C TYR A 183 -16.05 -10.67 31.97
N LEU A 184 -14.80 -10.46 31.57
CA LEU A 184 -14.00 -11.40 30.81
C LEU A 184 -12.54 -11.38 31.24
N LYS A 185 -11.76 -12.38 30.88
CA LYS A 185 -10.31 -12.45 31.10
C LYS A 185 -9.54 -12.25 29.79
N SER A 186 -8.33 -11.71 29.87
CA SER A 186 -7.43 -11.64 28.72
C SER A 186 -6.78 -13.00 28.47
N SER A 187 -6.91 -13.50 27.24
CA SER A 187 -6.24 -14.71 26.75
C SER A 187 -5.04 -14.42 25.85
N GLY A 188 -5.01 -13.25 25.23
CA GLY A 188 -3.95 -12.89 24.32
C GLY A 188 -4.01 -11.46 23.81
N THR A 189 -2.98 -11.11 23.08
CA THR A 189 -2.83 -9.80 22.45
C THR A 189 -2.47 -10.00 20.99
N PHE A 190 -3.15 -9.26 20.10
CA PHE A 190 -2.90 -9.27 18.65
C PHE A 190 -2.39 -7.92 18.17
N MET A 191 -1.80 -7.89 16.98
CA MET A 191 -1.31 -6.69 16.33
C MET A 191 -1.61 -6.69 14.84
N VAL A 192 -2.16 -5.55 14.35
CA VAL A 192 -2.54 -5.34 12.93
C VAL A 192 -2.06 -3.98 12.45
N ASN A 193 -2.62 -2.92 13.01
CA ASN A 193 -2.26 -1.53 12.75
C ASN A 193 -2.64 -0.65 13.94
N GLU A 194 -2.15 0.59 13.98
CA GLU A 194 -2.31 1.49 15.10
C GLU A 194 -3.77 1.73 15.49
N GLU A 195 -4.66 1.92 14.52
CA GLU A 195 -6.09 2.18 14.78
C GLU A 195 -6.78 0.96 15.42
N ILE A 196 -6.61 -0.22 14.82
CA ILE A 196 -7.22 -1.46 15.31
C ILE A 196 -6.62 -1.85 16.65
N ASP A 197 -5.31 -1.72 16.81
CA ASP A 197 -4.59 -2.14 18.01
C ASP A 197 -4.95 -1.30 19.25
N HIS A 198 -5.30 -0.02 19.07
CA HIS A 198 -5.69 0.86 20.17
C HIS A 198 -7.18 0.83 20.50
N GLU A 199 -8.02 0.37 19.58
CA GLU A 199 -9.47 0.46 19.77
C GLU A 199 -10.16 -0.90 19.96
N VAL A 200 -9.61 -2.00 19.44
CA VAL A 200 -10.38 -3.24 19.27
C VAL A 200 -9.99 -4.31 20.26
N PHE A 201 -10.99 -4.99 20.81
CA PHE A 201 -10.83 -6.31 21.41
C PHE A 201 -11.86 -7.28 20.83
N VAL A 202 -11.47 -8.55 20.75
CA VAL A 202 -12.26 -9.63 20.16
C VAL A 202 -12.72 -10.58 21.25
N THR A 203 -13.99 -10.97 21.21
CA THR A 203 -14.58 -11.94 22.13
C THR A 203 -15.58 -12.85 21.41
N ASN A 204 -16.16 -13.81 22.10
CA ASN A 204 -17.17 -14.65 21.48
C ASN A 204 -18.48 -13.86 21.20
N LEU A 205 -19.17 -14.24 20.14
CA LEU A 205 -20.40 -13.57 19.68
C LEU A 205 -21.49 -13.52 20.77
N HIS A 206 -21.65 -14.61 21.54
CA HIS A 206 -22.66 -14.70 22.59
C HIS A 206 -22.42 -13.68 23.72
N PHE A 207 -21.17 -13.48 24.13
CA PHE A 207 -20.80 -12.44 25.10
C PHE A 207 -21.19 -11.05 24.59
N ALA A 208 -20.85 -10.71 23.34
CA ALA A 208 -21.18 -9.43 22.74
C ALA A 208 -22.70 -9.23 22.66
N GLN A 209 -23.44 -10.26 22.21
CA GLN A 209 -24.90 -10.22 22.14
C GLN A 209 -25.57 -10.00 23.51
N LYS A 210 -25.05 -10.66 24.53
CA LYS A 210 -25.54 -10.52 25.91
C LYS A 210 -25.24 -9.13 26.48
N LEU A 211 -24.01 -8.63 26.31
CA LEU A 211 -23.60 -7.31 26.78
C LEU A 211 -24.44 -6.20 26.14
N LEU A 212 -24.62 -6.27 24.82
CA LEU A 212 -25.29 -5.24 24.04
C LEU A 212 -26.83 -5.35 24.04
N SER A 213 -27.37 -6.38 24.71
CA SER A 213 -28.83 -6.67 24.70
C SER A 213 -29.38 -6.87 23.28
N TYR A 214 -28.64 -7.56 22.44
CA TYR A 214 -29.01 -7.90 21.07
C TYR A 214 -29.11 -9.43 20.85
N PRO A 215 -30.16 -10.07 21.33
CA PRO A 215 -30.31 -11.52 21.18
C PRO A 215 -30.39 -11.88 19.69
N LYS A 216 -29.48 -12.78 19.25
CA LYS A 216 -29.40 -13.29 17.87
C LYS A 216 -29.15 -12.23 16.79
N ALA A 217 -28.85 -10.99 17.15
CA ALA A 217 -28.51 -9.97 16.18
C ALA A 217 -27.00 -9.94 15.89
N MET A 218 -26.67 -9.44 14.71
CA MET A 218 -25.30 -9.19 14.24
C MET A 218 -25.25 -7.83 13.53
N SER A 219 -24.06 -7.24 13.45
CA SER A 219 -23.83 -5.99 12.72
C SER A 219 -23.34 -6.26 11.29
N ALA A 220 -22.67 -7.41 11.08
CA ALA A 220 -22.14 -7.80 9.78
C ALA A 220 -22.03 -9.32 9.62
N LEU A 221 -21.95 -9.76 8.38
CA LEU A 221 -21.44 -11.07 8.00
C LEU A 221 -20.05 -10.90 7.37
N GLU A 222 -19.08 -11.59 7.89
CA GLU A 222 -17.74 -11.67 7.32
C GLU A 222 -17.64 -12.92 6.45
N VAL A 223 -17.34 -12.72 5.17
CA VAL A 223 -17.24 -13.76 4.15
C VAL A 223 -15.80 -13.99 3.77
N THR A 224 -15.37 -15.24 3.77
CA THR A 224 -14.10 -15.69 3.21
C THR A 224 -14.38 -16.39 1.89
N LEU A 225 -13.69 -15.99 0.84
CA LEU A 225 -13.83 -16.54 -0.50
C LEU A 225 -12.99 -17.81 -0.68
N LEU A 226 -13.31 -18.58 -1.68
CA LEU A 226 -12.46 -19.69 -2.13
C LEU A 226 -11.16 -19.15 -2.73
N PRO A 227 -10.04 -19.88 -2.58
CA PRO A 227 -8.77 -19.49 -3.19
C PRO A 227 -8.89 -19.26 -4.69
N GLY A 228 -8.38 -18.11 -5.18
CA GLY A 228 -8.39 -17.76 -6.60
C GLY A 228 -9.64 -17.04 -7.09
N VAL A 229 -10.63 -16.80 -6.25
CA VAL A 229 -11.80 -16.00 -6.61
C VAL A 229 -11.48 -14.52 -6.48
N ASP A 230 -11.77 -13.73 -7.52
CA ASP A 230 -11.62 -12.26 -7.48
C ASP A 230 -12.70 -11.63 -6.58
N PRO A 231 -12.32 -10.85 -5.55
CA PRO A 231 -13.28 -10.26 -4.62
C PRO A 231 -14.24 -9.26 -5.27
N ILE A 232 -13.83 -8.57 -6.33
CA ILE A 232 -14.68 -7.60 -7.04
C ILE A 232 -15.78 -8.33 -7.81
N GLU A 233 -15.43 -9.39 -8.52
CA GLU A 233 -16.41 -10.21 -9.22
C GLU A 233 -17.37 -10.92 -8.25
N ALA A 234 -16.84 -11.49 -7.16
CA ALA A 234 -17.63 -12.11 -6.11
C ALA A 234 -18.62 -11.11 -5.48
N LYS A 235 -18.18 -9.87 -5.21
CA LYS A 235 -19.05 -8.79 -4.75
C LYS A 235 -20.20 -8.52 -5.75
N HIS A 236 -19.93 -8.45 -7.05
CA HIS A 236 -20.96 -8.24 -8.06
C HIS A 236 -21.99 -9.37 -8.07
N ARG A 237 -21.52 -10.62 -8.01
CA ARG A 237 -22.41 -11.80 -7.94
C ARG A 237 -23.25 -11.80 -6.66
N LEU A 238 -22.64 -11.53 -5.52
CA LEU A 238 -23.34 -11.45 -4.23
C LEU A 238 -24.35 -10.29 -4.18
N SER A 239 -24.01 -9.14 -4.77
CA SER A 239 -24.94 -8.00 -4.85
C SER A 239 -26.16 -8.32 -5.70
N ALA A 240 -26.01 -9.09 -6.77
CA ALA A 240 -27.12 -9.56 -7.59
C ALA A 240 -28.01 -10.59 -6.85
N LEU A 241 -27.41 -11.45 -6.01
CA LEU A 241 -28.15 -12.46 -5.23
C LEU A 241 -28.89 -11.88 -4.04
N LEU A 242 -28.27 -10.96 -3.30
CA LEU A 242 -28.78 -10.43 -2.03
C LEU A 242 -29.68 -9.21 -2.22
N GLY A 243 -29.54 -8.49 -3.35
CA GLY A 243 -30.35 -7.32 -3.66
C GLY A 243 -29.86 -6.02 -3.01
N SER A 244 -30.64 -4.94 -3.19
CA SER A 244 -30.22 -3.56 -2.87
C SER A 244 -30.23 -3.20 -1.38
N ASN A 245 -30.80 -4.03 -0.52
CA ASN A 245 -30.90 -3.78 0.93
C ASN A 245 -29.58 -4.03 1.68
N TRP A 246 -28.61 -4.59 1.00
CA TRP A 246 -27.31 -4.95 1.58
C TRP A 246 -26.22 -4.05 1.06
N GLU A 247 -25.32 -3.67 1.93
CA GLU A 247 -24.07 -3.03 1.58
C GLU A 247 -22.96 -4.09 1.63
N ILE A 248 -22.34 -4.34 0.48
CA ILE A 248 -21.33 -5.36 0.30
C ILE A 248 -20.02 -4.67 -0.03
N LYS A 249 -19.03 -4.79 0.85
CA LYS A 249 -17.72 -4.17 0.70
C LYS A 249 -16.63 -5.24 0.62
N THR A 250 -15.74 -5.07 -0.33
CA THR A 250 -14.49 -5.81 -0.39
C THR A 250 -13.52 -5.28 0.67
N ARG A 251 -12.49 -6.03 1.00
CA ARG A 251 -11.43 -5.62 1.94
C ARG A 251 -10.78 -4.29 1.54
N LYS A 252 -10.53 -4.07 0.25
CA LYS A 252 -10.00 -2.78 -0.25
C LYS A 252 -10.96 -1.62 0.01
N GLU A 253 -12.24 -1.85 -0.13
CA GLU A 253 -13.27 -0.81 0.14
C GLU A 253 -13.48 -0.57 1.63
N LEU A 254 -13.26 -1.56 2.49
CA LEU A 254 -13.26 -1.37 3.95
C LEU A 254 -12.12 -0.46 4.40
N ASN A 255 -10.98 -0.53 3.74
CA ASN A 255 -9.77 0.23 4.04
C ASN A 255 -9.49 1.30 2.98
N GLU A 256 -10.52 1.83 2.32
CA GLU A 256 -10.39 2.76 1.17
C GLU A 256 -9.51 3.98 1.49
N VAL A 257 -9.63 4.52 2.70
CA VAL A 257 -8.85 5.70 3.15
C VAL A 257 -7.36 5.36 3.16
N LEU A 258 -7.00 4.21 3.72
CA LEU A 258 -5.61 3.75 3.80
C LEU A 258 -5.00 3.54 2.40
N TYR A 259 -5.71 2.85 1.50
CA TYR A 259 -5.25 2.65 0.13
C TYR A 259 -5.14 3.97 -0.66
N LYS A 260 -6.03 4.94 -0.40
CA LYS A 260 -5.92 6.28 -0.98
C LYS A 260 -4.70 7.03 -0.47
N ILE A 261 -4.37 6.91 0.83
CA ILE A 261 -3.16 7.51 1.41
C ILE A 261 -1.92 6.94 0.72
N PHE A 262 -1.75 5.60 0.67
CA PHE A 262 -0.62 4.97 0.01
C PHE A 262 -0.49 5.37 -1.45
N SER A 263 -1.59 5.35 -2.19
CA SER A 263 -1.59 5.79 -3.60
C SER A 263 -1.16 7.25 -3.74
N SER A 264 -1.67 8.13 -2.89
CA SER A 264 -1.33 9.56 -2.92
C SER A 264 0.15 9.80 -2.59
N GLU A 265 0.67 9.14 -1.55
CA GLU A 265 2.08 9.22 -1.16
C GLU A 265 3.00 8.71 -2.26
N LYS A 266 2.67 7.59 -2.89
CA LYS A 266 3.42 7.03 -4.03
C LYS A 266 3.47 8.03 -5.19
N TRP A 267 2.34 8.63 -5.57
CA TRP A 267 2.28 9.61 -6.64
C TRP A 267 3.03 10.91 -6.31
N PHE A 268 2.95 11.37 -5.06
CA PHE A 268 3.68 12.55 -4.58
C PHE A 268 5.20 12.32 -4.65
N THR A 269 5.64 11.17 -4.18
CA THR A 269 7.06 10.76 -4.21
C THR A 269 7.54 10.63 -5.66
N TYR A 270 6.76 10.00 -6.54
CA TYR A 270 7.06 9.93 -7.96
C TYR A 270 7.20 11.32 -8.59
N ALA A 271 6.31 12.27 -8.27
CA ALA A 271 6.38 13.63 -8.77
C ALA A 271 7.66 14.35 -8.32
N ILE A 272 8.05 14.21 -7.05
CA ILE A 272 9.30 14.78 -6.51
C ILE A 272 10.51 14.19 -7.24
N LEU A 273 10.58 12.87 -7.39
CA LEU A 273 11.68 12.20 -8.07
C LEU A 273 11.74 12.54 -9.57
N THR A 274 10.59 12.70 -10.21
CA THR A 274 10.50 13.21 -11.58
C THR A 274 11.05 14.63 -11.68
N LEU A 275 10.77 15.50 -10.71
CA LEU A 275 11.35 16.84 -10.64
C LEU A 275 12.88 16.79 -10.50
N VAL A 276 13.41 15.90 -9.68
CA VAL A 276 14.87 15.68 -9.55
C VAL A 276 15.49 15.23 -10.87
N LEU A 277 14.84 14.28 -11.57
CA LEU A 277 15.25 13.85 -12.92
C LEU A 277 15.16 15.00 -13.93
N PHE A 278 14.13 15.83 -13.85
CA PHE A 278 14.00 17.02 -14.70
C PHE A 278 15.14 18.00 -14.47
N ILE A 279 15.51 18.30 -13.22
CA ILE A 279 16.68 19.14 -12.91
C ILE A 279 17.96 18.49 -13.47
N SER A 280 18.15 17.19 -13.30
CA SER A 280 19.29 16.45 -13.87
C SER A 280 19.33 16.54 -15.40
N SER A 281 18.20 16.70 -16.06
CA SER A 281 18.11 16.80 -17.52
C SER A 281 18.79 18.04 -18.09
N PHE A 282 18.96 19.11 -17.31
CA PHE A 282 19.69 20.30 -17.75
C PHE A 282 21.19 20.00 -18.00
N ASN A 283 21.76 18.97 -17.39
CA ASN A 283 23.11 18.52 -17.71
C ASN A 283 23.19 17.96 -19.14
N ILE A 284 22.14 17.25 -19.62
CA ILE A 284 22.04 16.81 -21.02
C ILE A 284 21.95 18.02 -21.96
N PHE A 285 21.14 19.01 -21.58
CA PHE A 285 20.99 20.23 -22.37
C PHE A 285 22.36 20.91 -22.60
N GLY A 286 23.12 21.14 -21.52
CA GLY A 286 24.46 21.73 -21.59
C GLY A 286 25.43 20.88 -22.42
N SER A 287 25.42 19.56 -22.22
CA SER A 287 26.24 18.61 -22.99
C SER A 287 25.93 18.65 -24.49
N LEU A 288 24.64 18.66 -24.85
CA LEU A 288 24.23 18.72 -26.25
C LEU A 288 24.57 20.05 -26.91
N ILE A 289 24.40 21.19 -26.22
CA ILE A 289 24.78 22.50 -26.75
C ILE A 289 26.28 22.55 -27.01
N MET A 290 27.10 22.10 -26.06
CA MET A 290 28.55 22.06 -26.23
C MET A 290 28.96 21.15 -27.41
N LEU A 291 28.30 19.98 -27.53
CA LEU A 291 28.53 19.07 -28.65
C LEU A 291 28.17 19.69 -30.00
N VAL A 292 27.04 20.43 -30.10
CA VAL A 292 26.66 21.14 -31.33
C VAL A 292 27.71 22.17 -31.73
N LEU A 293 28.26 22.91 -30.74
CA LEU A 293 29.32 23.89 -30.99
C LEU A 293 30.61 23.24 -31.49
N ASP A 294 31.05 22.14 -30.86
CA ASP A 294 32.24 21.38 -31.26
C ASP A 294 32.08 20.77 -32.68
N LYS A 295 30.89 20.27 -32.98
CA LYS A 295 30.58 19.64 -34.27
C LYS A 295 30.10 20.57 -35.36
N LYS A 296 30.21 21.88 -35.16
CA LYS A 296 29.72 22.89 -36.11
C LYS A 296 30.34 22.74 -37.50
N ARG A 297 31.63 22.40 -37.62
CA ARG A 297 32.33 22.11 -38.88
C ARG A 297 31.77 20.83 -39.55
N ASP A 298 31.61 19.76 -38.78
CA ASP A 298 31.08 18.47 -39.27
C ASP A 298 29.67 18.65 -39.80
N ILE A 299 28.83 19.46 -39.10
CA ILE A 299 27.47 19.80 -39.54
C ILE A 299 27.50 20.58 -40.89
N GLY A 300 28.44 21.52 -41.00
CA GLY A 300 28.62 22.28 -42.27
C GLY A 300 28.96 21.36 -43.43
N VAL A 301 29.92 20.40 -43.25
CA VAL A 301 30.30 19.44 -44.28
C VAL A 301 29.10 18.55 -44.65
N LEU A 302 28.36 18.04 -43.66
CA LEU A 302 27.18 17.20 -43.94
C LEU A 302 26.12 17.98 -44.76
N LYS A 303 25.88 19.23 -44.44
CA LYS A 303 24.98 20.10 -45.22
C LYS A 303 25.47 20.35 -46.65
N SER A 304 26.77 20.54 -46.84
CA SER A 304 27.38 20.69 -48.16
C SER A 304 27.23 19.43 -49.02
N MET A 305 27.21 18.26 -48.35
CA MET A 305 26.95 16.98 -49.00
C MET A 305 25.45 16.69 -49.22
N GLY A 306 24.56 17.64 -48.96
CA GLY A 306 23.11 17.50 -49.17
C GLY A 306 22.30 16.97 -47.99
N ALA A 307 22.84 16.90 -46.81
CA ALA A 307 22.08 16.50 -45.61
C ALA A 307 20.99 17.55 -45.29
N SER A 308 19.74 17.11 -45.19
CA SER A 308 18.60 17.98 -44.84
C SER A 308 18.65 18.39 -43.35
N GLU A 309 18.06 19.56 -43.04
CA GLU A 309 17.91 20.04 -41.66
C GLU A 309 17.26 18.99 -40.76
N ASN A 310 16.26 18.29 -41.28
CA ASN A 310 15.55 17.23 -40.56
C ASN A 310 16.48 16.04 -40.20
N THR A 311 17.42 15.71 -41.08
CA THR A 311 18.42 14.66 -40.81
C THR A 311 19.33 15.06 -39.65
N ILE A 312 19.82 16.31 -39.65
CA ILE A 312 20.66 16.85 -38.57
C ILE A 312 19.87 16.91 -37.25
N PHE A 313 18.64 17.42 -37.30
CA PHE A 313 17.75 17.44 -36.14
C PHE A 313 17.61 16.02 -35.51
N LYS A 314 17.26 15.02 -36.31
CA LYS A 314 17.10 13.64 -35.84
C LYS A 314 18.36 13.09 -35.19
N VAL A 315 19.55 13.39 -35.75
CA VAL A 315 20.82 12.91 -35.18
C VAL A 315 21.03 13.44 -33.75
N PHE A 316 20.88 14.74 -33.53
CA PHE A 316 21.08 15.34 -32.20
C PHE A 316 19.94 15.04 -31.25
N PHE A 317 18.71 14.95 -31.71
CA PHE A 317 17.55 14.53 -30.92
C PHE A 317 17.74 13.12 -30.35
N TRP A 318 18.05 12.15 -31.20
CA TRP A 318 18.30 10.79 -30.76
C TRP A 318 19.55 10.67 -29.89
N GLN A 319 20.54 11.50 -30.11
CA GLN A 319 21.75 11.49 -29.27
C GLN A 319 21.42 11.85 -27.81
N GLY A 320 20.66 12.89 -27.57
CA GLY A 320 20.24 13.24 -26.22
C GLY A 320 19.32 12.22 -25.58
N SER A 321 18.37 11.67 -26.36
CA SER A 321 17.52 10.57 -25.91
C SER A 321 18.31 9.33 -25.53
N TYR A 322 19.37 8.97 -26.27
CA TYR A 322 20.26 7.86 -25.93
C TYR A 322 21.09 8.12 -24.68
N ILE A 323 21.57 9.35 -24.45
CA ILE A 323 22.28 9.71 -23.22
C ILE A 323 21.38 9.45 -22.00
N ALA A 324 20.13 9.90 -22.06
CA ALA A 324 19.16 9.67 -21.00
C ALA A 324 18.85 8.18 -20.80
N LEU A 325 18.56 7.47 -21.90
CA LEU A 325 18.21 6.04 -21.84
C LEU A 325 19.37 5.16 -21.36
N ILE A 326 20.59 5.43 -21.79
CA ILE A 326 21.76 4.65 -21.35
C ILE A 326 22.05 4.95 -19.88
N GLY A 327 22.13 6.24 -19.50
CA GLY A 327 22.34 6.65 -18.12
C GLY A 327 21.28 6.10 -17.19
N GLY A 328 20.00 6.37 -17.51
CA GLY A 328 18.87 5.90 -16.73
C GLY A 328 18.71 4.38 -16.72
N GLY A 329 18.96 3.71 -17.86
CA GLY A 329 18.93 2.25 -17.95
C GLY A 329 19.98 1.57 -17.05
N VAL A 330 21.19 2.13 -16.98
CA VAL A 330 22.22 1.65 -16.03
C VAL A 330 21.73 1.84 -14.58
N GLY A 331 21.14 2.98 -14.26
CA GLY A 331 20.58 3.23 -12.93
C GLY A 331 19.49 2.23 -12.55
N ILE A 332 18.55 1.97 -13.47
CA ILE A 332 17.49 0.97 -13.28
C ILE A 332 18.09 -0.42 -13.04
N LEU A 333 19.05 -0.85 -13.87
CA LEU A 333 19.71 -2.15 -13.72
C LEU A 333 20.40 -2.31 -12.36
N LEU A 334 21.12 -1.29 -11.91
CA LEU A 334 21.76 -1.29 -10.59
C LEU A 334 20.73 -1.35 -9.45
N ALA A 335 19.64 -0.61 -9.57
CA ALA A 335 18.53 -0.66 -8.62
C ALA A 335 17.89 -2.05 -8.57
N MET A 336 17.62 -2.66 -9.72
CA MET A 336 17.07 -4.02 -9.80
C MET A 336 17.98 -5.05 -9.12
N ILE A 337 19.29 -4.96 -9.35
CA ILE A 337 20.27 -5.84 -8.69
C ILE A 337 20.24 -5.63 -7.17
N LEU A 338 20.18 -4.39 -6.70
CA LEU A 338 20.13 -4.09 -5.26
C LEU A 338 18.82 -4.58 -4.63
N VAL A 339 17.67 -4.31 -5.25
CA VAL A 339 16.37 -4.79 -4.75
C VAL A 339 16.32 -6.32 -4.71
N TRP A 340 16.76 -6.97 -5.79
CA TRP A 340 16.81 -8.43 -5.83
C TRP A 340 17.77 -9.01 -4.77
N SER A 341 18.95 -8.40 -4.57
CA SER A 341 19.89 -8.82 -3.54
C SER A 341 19.34 -8.63 -2.13
N GLN A 342 18.56 -7.56 -1.90
CA GLN A 342 17.87 -7.33 -0.62
C GLN A 342 16.80 -8.40 -0.36
N GLN A 343 15.99 -8.74 -1.37
CA GLN A 343 14.97 -9.79 -1.25
C GLN A 343 15.57 -11.19 -1.01
N ALA A 344 16.78 -11.45 -1.57
CA ALA A 344 17.41 -12.76 -1.46
C ALA A 344 18.27 -12.92 -0.19
N LEU A 345 18.90 -11.87 0.29
CA LEU A 345 19.95 -11.90 1.31
C LEU A 345 19.61 -11.12 2.58
N GLY A 346 18.56 -10.25 2.55
CA GLY A 346 18.13 -9.48 3.71
C GLY A 346 19.19 -8.57 4.30
N TRP A 347 20.03 -7.91 3.46
CA TRP A 347 21.17 -7.10 3.93
C TRP A 347 20.78 -6.01 4.92
N PHE A 348 19.66 -5.34 4.65
CA PHE A 348 19.14 -4.28 5.50
C PHE A 348 18.06 -4.85 6.39
N THR A 349 18.29 -4.79 7.69
CA THR A 349 17.35 -5.25 8.73
C THR A 349 16.87 -4.06 9.55
N ILE A 350 15.67 -4.17 10.12
CA ILE A 350 15.11 -3.18 11.03
C ILE A 350 15.18 -3.76 12.44
N GLU A 351 16.04 -3.19 13.29
CA GLU A 351 16.16 -3.63 14.68
C GLU A 351 14.88 -3.30 15.46
N ASN A 352 14.43 -4.23 16.29
CA ASN A 352 13.23 -4.11 17.14
C ASN A 352 11.89 -3.93 16.39
N ALA A 353 11.82 -4.25 15.11
CA ALA A 353 10.57 -4.28 14.36
C ALA A 353 10.00 -5.71 14.28
N ILE A 354 8.68 -5.82 14.09
CA ILE A 354 7.98 -7.10 13.88
C ILE A 354 8.51 -7.82 12.62
N ILE A 355 9.03 -7.05 11.68
CA ILE A 355 9.59 -7.52 10.43
C ILE A 355 11.09 -7.29 10.49
N SER A 356 11.84 -8.40 10.46
CA SER A 356 13.30 -8.38 10.58
C SER A 356 14.00 -7.76 9.38
N GLU A 357 13.44 -7.86 8.17
CA GLU A 357 14.04 -7.42 6.92
C GLU A 357 13.36 -6.18 6.38
N TYR A 358 14.16 -5.25 5.82
CA TYR A 358 13.64 -4.04 5.19
C TYR A 358 12.84 -4.41 3.93
N PRO A 359 11.55 -4.06 3.87
CA PRO A 359 10.66 -4.52 2.82
C PRO A 359 10.94 -3.79 1.51
N VAL A 360 11.12 -4.55 0.45
CA VAL A 360 11.24 -4.02 -0.92
C VAL A 360 10.52 -4.95 -1.88
N GLU A 361 9.76 -4.38 -2.81
CA GLU A 361 9.06 -5.12 -3.85
C GLU A 361 9.16 -4.42 -5.20
N LEU A 362 9.69 -5.12 -6.20
CA LEU A 362 9.89 -4.60 -7.54
C LEU A 362 8.68 -4.92 -8.42
N LEU A 363 7.91 -3.92 -8.78
CA LEU A 363 6.81 -4.06 -9.72
C LEU A 363 7.26 -3.70 -11.14
N GLY A 364 6.89 -4.52 -12.13
CA GLY A 364 7.18 -4.25 -13.54
C GLY A 364 6.60 -2.92 -14.03
N GLN A 365 5.49 -2.47 -13.45
CA GLN A 365 4.86 -1.17 -13.74
C GLN A 365 5.78 0.01 -13.40
N ASP A 366 6.52 -0.05 -12.29
CA ASP A 366 7.42 1.03 -11.86
C ASP A 366 8.65 1.12 -12.78
N ILE A 367 9.13 -0.01 -13.31
CA ILE A 367 10.20 -0.03 -14.31
C ILE A 367 9.73 0.65 -15.60
N VAL A 368 8.55 0.30 -16.11
CA VAL A 368 7.98 0.89 -17.32
C VAL A 368 7.72 2.38 -17.14
N LEU A 369 7.18 2.76 -15.97
CA LEU A 369 6.93 4.16 -15.61
C LEU A 369 8.24 4.97 -15.59
N THR A 370 9.28 4.45 -14.93
CA THR A 370 10.60 5.10 -14.84
C THR A 370 11.26 5.22 -16.21
N LEU A 371 11.26 4.15 -17.03
CA LEU A 371 11.79 4.18 -18.41
C LEU A 371 11.06 5.20 -19.28
N SER A 372 9.73 5.25 -19.17
CA SER A 372 8.90 6.22 -19.91
C SER A 372 9.24 7.66 -19.51
N THR A 373 9.41 7.91 -18.22
CA THR A 373 9.78 9.22 -17.67
C THR A 373 11.15 9.66 -18.19
N ILE A 374 12.16 8.78 -18.13
CA ILE A 374 13.51 9.03 -18.65
C ILE A 374 13.47 9.36 -20.15
N PHE A 375 12.72 8.58 -20.93
CA PHE A 375 12.58 8.79 -22.38
C PHE A 375 11.90 10.12 -22.70
N ILE A 376 10.81 10.44 -22.00
CA ILE A 376 10.06 11.71 -22.19
C ILE A 376 10.94 12.90 -21.83
N LEU A 377 11.58 12.90 -20.67
CA LEU A 377 12.44 13.99 -20.23
C LEU A 377 13.68 14.15 -21.12
N GLY A 378 14.35 13.05 -21.45
CA GLY A 378 15.52 13.05 -22.34
C GLY A 378 15.18 13.54 -23.74
N SER A 379 14.04 13.13 -24.28
CA SER A 379 13.54 13.60 -25.59
C SER A 379 13.16 15.07 -25.55
N PHE A 380 12.42 15.50 -24.53
CA PHE A 380 11.97 16.89 -24.36
C PHE A 380 13.14 17.87 -24.31
N ILE A 381 14.13 17.57 -23.43
CA ILE A 381 15.29 18.47 -23.27
C ILE A 381 16.18 18.52 -24.52
N SER A 382 16.17 17.45 -25.34
CA SER A 382 16.95 17.37 -26.56
C SER A 382 16.37 18.16 -27.73
N LEU A 383 15.08 18.58 -27.67
CA LEU A 383 14.41 19.29 -28.76
C LEU A 383 15.11 20.59 -29.15
N TYR A 384 15.40 21.44 -28.18
CA TYR A 384 16.01 22.73 -28.46
C TYR A 384 17.44 22.66 -29.00
N PRO A 385 18.38 21.86 -28.38
CA PRO A 385 19.72 21.66 -28.96
C PRO A 385 19.69 21.07 -30.36
N ALA A 386 18.82 20.09 -30.62
CA ALA A 386 18.67 19.48 -31.93
C ALA A 386 18.14 20.49 -32.97
N TYR A 387 17.15 21.30 -32.61
CA TYR A 387 16.67 22.38 -33.47
C TYR A 387 17.78 23.40 -33.78
N LYS A 388 18.55 23.84 -32.79
CA LYS A 388 19.68 24.77 -32.98
C LYS A 388 20.77 24.16 -33.88
N ALA A 389 21.06 22.87 -33.73
CA ALA A 389 21.99 22.13 -34.62
C ALA A 389 21.52 22.15 -36.09
N SER A 390 20.21 21.90 -36.30
CA SER A 390 19.64 21.88 -37.66
C SER A 390 19.69 23.22 -38.38
N LYS A 391 19.65 24.33 -37.64
CA LYS A 391 19.71 25.69 -38.19
C LYS A 391 21.14 26.24 -38.31
N THR A 392 22.18 25.45 -37.99
CA THR A 392 23.57 25.89 -38.17
C THR A 392 23.85 26.21 -39.65
N PRO A 393 24.36 27.43 -40.00
CA PRO A 393 24.63 27.82 -41.39
C PRO A 393 25.79 26.98 -41.98
N ILE A 394 25.77 26.85 -43.30
CA ILE A 394 26.91 26.29 -44.04
C ILE A 394 28.04 27.30 -43.91
N LEU A 395 29.09 26.96 -43.19
CA LEU A 395 30.28 27.82 -43.12
C LEU A 395 31.00 27.77 -44.47
N ALA A 396 31.20 28.91 -45.11
CA ALA A 396 32.16 29.00 -46.20
C ALA A 396 33.52 28.56 -45.65
N ILE A 397 34.10 27.50 -46.24
CA ILE A 397 35.45 27.02 -45.89
C ILE A 397 36.38 28.05 -46.49
N ASN A 398 36.81 29.04 -45.69
CA ASN A 398 38.00 29.84 -46.00
C ASN A 398 39.22 29.12 -45.46
#